data_9bf2a838063255e4b543282eaf9744ae
#
_entry.id   9bf2a838063255e4b543282eaf9744ae
#
_cell.length_a   1.000
_cell.length_b   1.000
_cell.length_c   1.000
_cell.angle_alpha   90.00
_cell.angle_beta   90.00
_cell.angle_gamma   90.00
#
_symmetry.space_group_name_H-M   'P 1'
#
loop_
_entity.id
_entity.type
_entity.pdbx_description
1 polymer ?
#
loop_
_entity_poly.entity_id
_entity_poly.type
_entity_poly.pdbx_seq_one_letter_code
_entity_poly.pdbx_strand_id
1 'polypeptide(L)'
;YEMQRSLVGSEMCIRDSNIIAHMAVNGECTLSELTKELHISVPTITKLVQELVDENIVTDLGKVETPGGRRPNIFGLANSAIYFAGVNVGRDNMRFLITDLQNNIIKEENDFTFELLDRPQCIERICSGIENFIATCGIDRGKILGLGVCMTGRVNPDTGRSYKYFTSSEQSLRDLLEERVGIRVLLENDTRARCYAEYTCGKS
;
A
#
# COMPACT_ATOMS: atom_id res chain seq x y z
N TYR A 1 6.58 10.53 3.94
CA TYR A 1 5.74 11.53 4.62
C TYR A 1 4.86 12.34 3.64
N GLU A 2 5.29 12.57 2.41
CA GLU A 2 4.49 13.20 1.34
C GLU A 2 3.55 12.23 0.60
N MET A 3 3.76 10.94 0.76
CA MET A 3 3.01 9.88 0.07
C MET A 3 1.52 9.87 0.42
N GLN A 4 1.14 10.44 1.54
CA GLN A 4 -0.22 10.39 2.08
C GLN A 4 -1.13 11.53 1.60
N ARG A 5 -0.58 12.53 0.88
CA ARG A 5 -1.34 13.72 0.46
C ARG A 5 -2.06 13.62 -0.89
N SER A 6 -1.85 12.56 -1.66
CA SER A 6 -2.35 12.48 -3.05
C SER A 6 -3.22 11.25 -3.34
N LEU A 7 -3.81 10.64 -2.33
CA LEU A 7 -4.30 9.27 -2.47
C LEU A 7 -5.81 9.10 -2.66
N VAL A 8 -6.60 10.11 -2.40
CA VAL A 8 -8.03 10.15 -2.74
C VAL A 8 -8.30 11.59 -3.13
N GLY A 9 -9.13 11.88 -4.10
CA GLY A 9 -9.36 13.22 -4.68
C GLY A 9 -9.81 14.35 -3.73
N SER A 10 -9.71 14.13 -2.42
CA SER A 10 -9.69 15.11 -1.33
C SER A 10 -8.34 15.01 -0.61
N GLU A 11 -7.81 16.12 -0.14
CA GLU A 11 -6.56 16.20 0.63
C GLU A 11 -6.67 15.35 1.91
N MET A 12 -6.35 14.05 1.83
CA MET A 12 -6.28 13.18 3.00
C MET A 12 -5.21 13.73 3.95
N CYS A 13 -5.64 14.19 5.12
CA CYS A 13 -4.73 14.80 6.07
C CYS A 13 -3.88 13.74 6.79
N ILE A 14 -2.77 14.16 7.40
CA ILE A 14 -1.87 13.27 8.17
C ILE A 14 -2.64 12.52 9.26
N ARG A 15 -3.70 13.11 9.81
CA ARG A 15 -4.52 12.51 10.87
C ARG A 15 -5.37 11.37 10.36
N ASP A 16 -5.92 11.48 9.14
CA ASP A 16 -6.68 10.41 8.48
C ASP A 16 -5.78 9.21 8.22
N SER A 17 -4.56 9.46 7.75
CA SER A 17 -3.55 8.44 7.53
C SER A 17 -3.17 7.69 8.83
N ASN A 18 -3.12 8.38 9.96
CA ASN A 18 -2.82 7.76 11.25
C ASN A 18 -3.97 6.86 11.72
N ILE A 19 -5.24 7.25 11.46
CA ILE A 19 -6.42 6.42 11.76
C ILE A 19 -6.39 5.14 10.92
N ILE A 20 -6.17 5.27 9.60
CA ILE A 20 -6.08 4.14 8.68
C ILE A 20 -4.92 3.20 9.08
N ALA A 21 -3.74 3.75 9.35
CA ALA A 21 -2.58 2.97 9.77
C ALA A 21 -2.83 2.23 11.09
N HIS A 22 -3.48 2.87 12.07
CA HIS A 22 -3.83 2.25 13.33
C HIS A 22 -4.79 1.06 13.11
N MET A 23 -5.86 1.26 12.33
CA MET A 23 -6.81 0.20 12.00
C MET A 23 -6.19 -0.93 11.17
N ALA A 24 -5.25 -0.64 10.28
CA ALA A 24 -4.56 -1.66 9.49
C ALA A 24 -3.70 -2.60 10.34
N VAL A 25 -3.14 -2.10 11.44
CA VAL A 25 -2.27 -2.89 12.34
C VAL A 25 -3.08 -3.56 13.45
N ASN A 26 -4.03 -2.84 14.04
CA ASN A 26 -4.74 -3.27 15.25
C ASN A 26 -6.15 -3.83 14.97
N GLY A 27 -6.64 -3.72 13.73
CA GLY A 27 -7.98 -4.17 13.34
C GLY A 27 -9.08 -3.17 13.76
N GLU A 28 -10.24 -3.71 14.04
CA GLU A 28 -11.42 -2.95 14.44
C GLU A 28 -11.22 -2.23 15.77
N CYS A 29 -11.71 -0.99 15.88
CA CYS A 29 -11.54 -0.19 17.08
C CYS A 29 -12.72 0.76 17.32
N THR A 30 -12.83 1.25 18.56
CA THR A 30 -13.78 2.28 18.97
C THR A 30 -13.20 3.70 18.84
N LEU A 31 -14.07 4.72 18.80
CA LEU A 31 -13.61 6.13 18.85
C LEU A 31 -12.80 6.43 20.12
N SER A 32 -13.12 5.77 21.24
CA SER A 32 -12.40 5.95 22.52
C SER A 32 -10.97 5.42 22.45
N GLU A 33 -10.76 4.28 21.81
CA GLU A 33 -9.43 3.71 21.59
C GLU A 33 -8.62 4.60 20.66
N LEU A 34 -9.17 5.01 19.52
CA LEU A 34 -8.50 5.94 18.61
C LEU A 34 -8.11 7.26 19.28
N THR A 35 -9.00 7.82 20.11
CA THR A 35 -8.73 9.04 20.88
C THR A 35 -7.53 8.87 21.80
N LYS A 36 -7.46 7.74 22.49
CA LYS A 36 -6.39 7.43 23.44
C LYS A 36 -5.06 7.19 22.74
N GLU A 37 -5.06 6.37 21.70
CA GLU A 37 -3.84 5.96 21.00
C GLU A 37 -3.24 7.09 20.14
N LEU A 38 -4.10 7.85 19.47
CA LEU A 38 -3.65 8.93 18.58
C LEU A 38 -3.50 10.28 19.29
N HIS A 39 -3.87 10.38 20.57
CA HIS A 39 -3.83 11.62 21.35
C HIS A 39 -4.61 12.78 20.70
N ILE A 40 -5.73 12.49 20.06
CA ILE A 40 -6.60 13.45 19.36
C ILE A 40 -7.92 13.57 20.12
N SER A 41 -8.50 14.77 20.18
CA SER A 41 -9.76 14.99 20.90
C SER A 41 -10.94 14.20 20.32
N VAL A 42 -11.89 13.78 21.17
CA VAL A 42 -13.09 13.02 20.75
C VAL A 42 -13.85 13.71 19.59
N PRO A 43 -14.13 15.02 19.64
CA PRO A 43 -14.83 15.69 18.53
C PRO A 43 -14.08 15.59 17.20
N THR A 44 -12.76 15.72 17.25
CA THR A 44 -11.90 15.64 16.05
C THR A 44 -11.89 14.24 15.49
N ILE A 45 -11.66 13.21 16.32
CA ILE A 45 -11.70 11.80 15.89
C ILE A 45 -13.07 11.45 15.30
N THR A 46 -14.15 11.87 15.93
CA THR A 46 -15.50 11.59 15.43
C THR A 46 -15.72 12.18 14.04
N LYS A 47 -15.25 13.42 13.81
CA LYS A 47 -15.34 14.06 12.50
C LYS A 47 -14.51 13.31 11.45
N LEU A 48 -13.24 13.02 11.75
CA LEU A 48 -12.33 12.33 10.82
C LEU A 48 -12.84 10.92 10.47
N VAL A 49 -13.30 10.15 11.46
CA VAL A 49 -13.87 8.82 11.21
C VAL A 49 -15.12 8.90 10.37
N GLN A 50 -15.99 9.93 10.59
CA GLN A 50 -17.17 10.11 9.77
C GLN A 50 -16.81 10.46 8.33
N GLU A 51 -15.82 11.31 8.09
CA GLU A 51 -15.32 11.62 6.75
C GLU A 51 -14.81 10.35 6.04
N LEU A 52 -14.05 9.50 6.73
CA LEU A 52 -13.59 8.22 6.20
C LEU A 52 -14.73 7.21 5.95
N VAL A 53 -15.82 7.27 6.73
CA VAL A 53 -17.03 6.46 6.49
C VAL A 53 -17.76 6.95 5.25
N ASP A 54 -17.91 8.25 5.09
CA ASP A 54 -18.57 8.87 3.92
C ASP A 54 -17.77 8.59 2.62
N GLU A 55 -16.46 8.48 2.72
CA GLU A 55 -15.55 8.06 1.62
C GLU A 55 -15.50 6.53 1.43
N ASN A 56 -16.23 5.75 2.21
CA ASN A 56 -16.21 4.28 2.22
C ASN A 56 -14.83 3.65 2.49
N ILE A 57 -13.93 4.35 3.15
CA ILE A 57 -12.61 3.83 3.60
C ILE A 57 -12.75 3.09 4.93
N VAL A 58 -13.64 3.58 5.79
CA VAL A 58 -13.99 2.97 7.07
C VAL A 58 -15.46 2.55 7.04
N THR A 59 -15.78 1.45 7.72
CA THR A 59 -17.15 0.95 7.90
C THR A 59 -17.52 1.01 9.37
N ASP A 60 -18.71 1.54 9.68
CA ASP A 60 -19.34 1.39 11.01
C ASP A 60 -19.90 -0.03 11.13
N LEU A 61 -19.29 -0.84 11.95
CA LEU A 61 -19.66 -2.25 12.20
C LEU A 61 -20.74 -2.40 13.26
N GLY A 62 -21.25 -1.27 13.76
CA GLY A 62 -22.34 -1.25 14.75
C GLY A 62 -21.85 -1.31 16.20
N LYS A 63 -22.75 -1.67 17.11
CA LYS A 63 -22.52 -1.63 18.55
C LYS A 63 -22.02 -2.97 19.09
N VAL A 64 -20.98 -2.90 19.93
CA VAL A 64 -20.50 -4.09 20.66
C VAL A 64 -21.36 -4.36 21.88
N GLU A 65 -21.67 -5.62 22.13
CA GLU A 65 -22.25 -6.05 23.39
C GLU A 65 -21.19 -6.03 24.50
N THR A 66 -21.31 -5.08 25.41
CA THR A 66 -20.48 -5.03 26.62
C THR A 66 -21.33 -5.41 27.83
N PRO A 67 -20.80 -6.18 28.77
CA PRO A 67 -21.51 -6.50 30.01
C PRO A 67 -21.59 -5.28 30.95
N GLY A 68 -22.52 -4.37 30.64
CA GLY A 68 -22.81 -3.17 31.45
C GLY A 68 -22.16 -1.90 30.89
N GLY A 69 -22.98 -0.87 30.58
CA GLY A 69 -22.56 0.44 30.14
C GLY A 69 -23.07 0.84 28.75
N ARG A 70 -22.66 2.04 28.28
CA ARG A 70 -23.01 2.55 26.97
C ARG A 70 -22.26 1.73 25.91
N ARG A 71 -22.99 1.10 25.00
CA ARG A 71 -22.44 0.30 23.90
C ARG A 71 -21.75 1.20 22.89
N PRO A 72 -20.42 1.16 22.73
CA PRO A 72 -19.73 1.95 21.73
C PRO A 72 -19.91 1.35 20.34
N ASN A 73 -19.88 2.21 19.31
CA ASN A 73 -19.74 1.74 17.93
C ASN A 73 -18.30 1.29 17.69
N ILE A 74 -18.15 0.21 16.92
CA ILE A 74 -16.88 -0.26 16.38
C ILE A 74 -16.77 0.17 14.92
N PHE A 75 -15.57 0.55 14.53
CA PHE A 75 -15.20 0.94 13.19
C PHE A 75 -14.05 0.07 12.70
N GLY A 76 -14.08 -0.28 11.43
CA GLY A 76 -13.03 -1.06 10.78
C GLY A 76 -12.79 -0.58 9.35
N LEU A 77 -11.68 -0.98 8.76
CA LEU A 77 -11.38 -0.66 7.36
C LEU A 77 -12.33 -1.41 6.41
N ALA A 78 -12.81 -0.72 5.39
CA ALA A 78 -13.64 -1.33 4.36
C ALA A 78 -12.76 -2.17 3.41
N ASN A 79 -13.08 -3.46 3.24
CA ASN A 79 -12.26 -4.43 2.50
C ASN A 79 -12.09 -4.13 1.00
N SER A 80 -12.97 -3.32 0.41
CA SER A 80 -13.00 -3.08 -1.05
C SER A 80 -12.75 -1.63 -1.45
N ALA A 81 -12.31 -0.79 -0.52
CA ALA A 81 -12.13 0.64 -0.79
C ALA A 81 -10.84 0.92 -1.54
N ILE A 82 -9.75 0.33 -1.11
CA ILE A 82 -8.37 0.67 -1.47
C ILE A 82 -7.54 -0.61 -1.61
N TYR A 83 -6.65 -0.60 -2.60
CA TYR A 83 -5.74 -1.70 -2.87
C TYR A 83 -4.31 -1.22 -3.06
N PHE A 84 -3.36 -2.10 -2.82
CA PHE A 84 -1.95 -1.89 -3.12
C PHE A 84 -1.46 -2.97 -4.07
N ALA A 85 -0.76 -2.55 -5.11
CA ALA A 85 -0.05 -3.47 -5.99
C ALA A 85 1.38 -3.66 -5.50
N GLY A 86 1.93 -4.84 -5.70
CA GLY A 86 3.31 -5.16 -5.43
C GLY A 86 3.93 -5.95 -6.57
N VAL A 87 5.17 -5.66 -6.88
CA VAL A 87 5.97 -6.49 -7.77
C VAL A 87 7.34 -6.77 -7.18
N ASN A 88 7.73 -8.03 -7.18
CA ASN A 88 9.10 -8.44 -6.86
C ASN A 88 9.83 -8.77 -8.17
N VAL A 89 10.82 -7.97 -8.50
CA VAL A 89 11.67 -8.12 -9.68
C VAL A 89 12.91 -8.91 -9.28
N GLY A 90 12.82 -10.23 -9.39
CA GLY A 90 13.91 -11.15 -9.16
C GLY A 90 14.87 -11.22 -10.36
N ARG A 91 15.90 -12.06 -10.26
CA ARG A 91 16.86 -12.27 -11.37
C ARG A 91 16.22 -13.00 -12.54
N ASP A 92 15.42 -14.03 -12.24
CA ASP A 92 14.93 -15.00 -13.22
C ASP A 92 13.39 -15.07 -13.21
N ASN A 93 12.73 -14.17 -12.49
CA ASN A 93 11.28 -14.10 -12.44
C ASN A 93 10.77 -12.72 -11.99
N MET A 94 9.53 -12.44 -12.29
CA MET A 94 8.74 -11.39 -11.62
C MET A 94 7.55 -12.04 -10.92
N ARG A 95 7.24 -11.53 -9.73
CA ARG A 95 6.04 -11.90 -9.00
C ARG A 95 5.22 -10.65 -8.75
N PHE A 96 3.93 -10.73 -9.08
CA PHE A 96 2.97 -9.65 -8.93
C PHE A 96 1.94 -10.03 -7.90
N LEU A 97 1.47 -9.08 -7.10
CA LEU A 97 0.38 -9.27 -6.17
C LEU A 97 -0.46 -7.99 -6.03
N ILE A 98 -1.72 -8.16 -5.66
CA ILE A 98 -2.58 -7.08 -5.16
C ILE A 98 -3.12 -7.49 -3.80
N THR A 99 -3.07 -6.56 -2.86
CA THR A 99 -3.64 -6.72 -1.53
C THR A 99 -4.65 -5.62 -1.22
N ASP A 100 -5.59 -5.92 -0.33
CA ASP A 100 -6.43 -4.92 0.31
C ASP A 100 -5.70 -4.24 1.50
N LEU A 101 -6.41 -3.33 2.18
CA LEU A 101 -5.90 -2.64 3.39
C LEU A 101 -5.64 -3.58 4.58
N GLN A 102 -6.21 -4.78 4.58
CA GLN A 102 -6.04 -5.79 5.63
C GLN A 102 -4.94 -6.80 5.29
N ASN A 103 -4.15 -6.54 4.23
CA ASN A 103 -3.12 -7.42 3.69
C ASN A 103 -3.65 -8.78 3.16
N ASN A 104 -4.94 -8.90 2.86
CA ASN A 104 -5.43 -10.08 2.16
C ASN A 104 -4.96 -10.03 0.70
N ILE A 105 -4.39 -11.12 0.23
CA ILE A 105 -3.97 -11.25 -1.17
C ILE A 105 -5.23 -11.47 -2.02
N ILE A 106 -5.51 -10.52 -2.90
CA ILE A 106 -6.66 -10.57 -3.81
C ILE A 106 -6.29 -11.30 -5.10
N LYS A 107 -5.09 -11.05 -5.62
CA LYS A 107 -4.55 -11.72 -6.80
C LYS A 107 -3.03 -11.82 -6.73
N GLU A 108 -2.50 -12.92 -7.24
CA GLU A 108 -1.07 -13.15 -7.40
C GLU A 108 -0.79 -13.76 -8.78
N GLU A 109 0.28 -13.33 -9.43
CA GLU A 109 0.79 -13.89 -10.69
C GLU A 109 2.31 -13.98 -10.67
N ASN A 110 2.86 -14.96 -11.40
CA ASN A 110 4.30 -15.14 -11.55
C ASN A 110 4.68 -15.19 -13.03
N ASP A 111 5.69 -14.43 -13.42
CA ASP A 111 6.34 -14.50 -14.73
C ASP A 111 7.73 -15.15 -14.57
N PHE A 112 7.83 -16.42 -14.89
CA PHE A 112 9.08 -17.19 -14.86
C PHE A 112 9.87 -17.09 -16.17
N THR A 113 9.39 -16.33 -17.15
CA THR A 113 10.09 -16.08 -18.42
C THR A 113 10.92 -14.80 -18.39
N PHE A 114 10.85 -14.07 -17.28
CA PHE A 114 11.58 -12.82 -17.08
C PHE A 114 13.03 -13.09 -16.66
N GLU A 115 13.96 -12.34 -17.24
CA GLU A 115 15.35 -12.28 -16.83
C GLU A 115 15.75 -10.80 -16.62
N LEU A 116 16.28 -10.48 -15.43
CA LEU A 116 16.69 -9.13 -15.10
C LEU A 116 18.07 -8.81 -15.69
N LEU A 117 18.08 -7.98 -16.71
CA LEU A 117 19.28 -7.50 -17.38
C LEU A 117 19.36 -5.96 -17.27
N ASP A 118 20.60 -5.45 -17.24
CA ASP A 118 20.84 -3.99 -17.27
C ASP A 118 20.70 -3.45 -18.70
N ARG A 119 19.47 -3.44 -19.20
CA ARG A 119 19.12 -3.00 -20.57
C ARG A 119 17.79 -2.25 -20.56
N PRO A 120 17.61 -1.23 -21.42
CA PRO A 120 16.34 -0.49 -21.52
C PRO A 120 15.13 -1.39 -21.78
N GLN A 121 15.27 -2.43 -22.59
CA GLN A 121 14.19 -3.39 -22.88
C GLN A 121 13.65 -4.10 -21.62
N CYS A 122 14.51 -4.24 -20.63
CA CYS A 122 14.10 -4.87 -19.37
C CYS A 122 13.16 -3.96 -18.57
N ILE A 123 13.36 -2.65 -18.61
CA ILE A 123 12.43 -1.68 -18.01
C ILE A 123 11.06 -1.76 -18.70
N GLU A 124 11.05 -1.78 -20.03
CA GLU A 124 9.81 -1.94 -20.82
C GLU A 124 9.06 -3.22 -20.42
N ARG A 125 9.80 -4.31 -20.26
CA ARG A 125 9.21 -5.60 -19.84
C ARG A 125 8.61 -5.53 -18.43
N ILE A 126 9.29 -4.85 -17.49
CA ILE A 126 8.78 -4.64 -16.12
C ILE A 126 7.49 -3.81 -16.18
N CYS A 127 7.51 -2.67 -16.85
CA CYS A 127 6.34 -1.80 -16.99
C CYS A 127 5.15 -2.54 -17.63
N SER A 128 5.38 -3.21 -18.76
CA SER A 128 4.33 -3.96 -19.46
C SER A 128 3.76 -5.10 -18.60
N GLY A 129 4.61 -5.78 -17.82
CA GLY A 129 4.16 -6.80 -16.88
C GLY A 129 3.25 -6.23 -15.79
N ILE A 130 3.62 -5.10 -15.20
CA ILE A 130 2.83 -4.39 -14.19
C ILE A 130 1.49 -3.94 -14.79
N GLU A 131 1.52 -3.29 -15.96
CA GLU A 131 0.31 -2.78 -16.63
C GLU A 131 -0.65 -3.92 -16.99
N ASN A 132 -0.14 -5.01 -17.54
CA ASN A 132 -0.95 -6.18 -17.88
C ASN A 132 -1.58 -6.81 -16.63
N PHE A 133 -0.80 -6.96 -15.55
CA PHE A 133 -1.31 -7.49 -14.29
C PHE A 133 -2.42 -6.60 -13.70
N ILE A 134 -2.23 -5.27 -13.69
CA ILE A 134 -3.25 -4.32 -13.23
C ILE A 134 -4.49 -4.37 -14.11
N ALA A 135 -4.33 -4.41 -15.43
CA ALA A 135 -5.45 -4.48 -16.36
C ALA A 135 -6.30 -5.76 -16.22
N THR A 136 -5.66 -6.86 -15.78
CA THR A 136 -6.31 -8.19 -15.67
C THR A 136 -6.71 -8.55 -14.24
N CYS A 137 -6.42 -7.70 -13.24
CA CYS A 137 -6.68 -8.03 -11.84
C CYS A 137 -8.17 -7.95 -11.43
N GLY A 138 -9.02 -7.33 -12.25
CA GLY A 138 -10.45 -7.17 -11.96
C GLY A 138 -10.77 -6.04 -10.97
N ILE A 139 -9.78 -5.23 -10.60
CA ILE A 139 -9.93 -4.09 -9.70
C ILE A 139 -9.85 -2.79 -10.50
N ASP A 140 -10.72 -1.84 -10.18
CA ASP A 140 -10.63 -0.49 -10.74
C ASP A 140 -9.26 0.12 -10.43
N ARG A 141 -8.55 0.54 -11.48
CA ARG A 141 -7.23 1.17 -11.35
C ARG A 141 -7.23 2.36 -10.40
N GLY A 142 -8.30 3.14 -10.37
CA GLY A 142 -8.46 4.29 -9.46
C GLY A 142 -8.46 3.92 -7.97
N LYS A 143 -8.70 2.65 -7.65
CA LYS A 143 -8.64 2.13 -6.28
C LYS A 143 -7.26 1.62 -5.87
N ILE A 144 -6.30 1.54 -6.79
CA ILE A 144 -4.93 1.12 -6.50
C ILE A 144 -4.11 2.34 -6.14
N LEU A 145 -3.86 2.55 -4.87
CA LEU A 145 -3.23 3.75 -4.33
C LEU A 145 -1.72 3.81 -4.53
N GLY A 146 -1.07 2.69 -4.61
CA GLY A 146 0.37 2.63 -4.73
C GLY A 146 0.88 1.30 -5.23
N LEU A 147 2.10 1.32 -5.75
CA LEU A 147 2.84 0.16 -6.25
C LEU A 147 4.16 0.03 -5.49
N GLY A 148 4.28 -1.04 -4.72
CA GLY A 148 5.54 -1.44 -4.13
C GLY A 148 6.39 -2.23 -5.13
N VAL A 149 7.58 -1.76 -5.44
CA VAL A 149 8.53 -2.46 -6.31
C VAL A 149 9.72 -2.91 -5.48
N CYS A 150 9.85 -4.22 -5.29
CA CYS A 150 11.02 -4.83 -4.69
C CYS A 150 11.94 -5.37 -5.79
N MET A 151 13.23 -5.10 -5.70
CA MET A 151 14.14 -5.66 -6.69
C MET A 151 15.46 -6.13 -6.07
N THR A 152 16.05 -7.10 -6.74
CA THR A 152 17.36 -7.62 -6.35
C THR A 152 18.47 -6.59 -6.61
N GLY A 153 19.44 -6.53 -5.72
CA GLY A 153 20.56 -5.60 -5.80
C GLY A 153 20.40 -4.39 -4.88
N ARG A 154 21.42 -3.52 -4.88
CA ARG A 154 21.45 -2.37 -4.01
C ARG A 154 20.53 -1.25 -4.52
N VAL A 155 19.60 -0.84 -3.68
CA VAL A 155 18.60 0.21 -3.96
C VAL A 155 18.66 1.26 -2.85
N ASN A 156 18.45 2.52 -3.21
CA ASN A 156 18.20 3.60 -2.27
C ASN A 156 16.73 4.02 -2.39
N PRO A 157 15.90 3.73 -1.38
CA PRO A 157 14.47 4.05 -1.43
C PRO A 157 14.19 5.56 -1.40
N ASP A 158 15.04 6.37 -0.77
CA ASP A 158 14.85 7.82 -0.67
C ASP A 158 15.02 8.50 -2.03
N THR A 159 16.07 8.11 -2.77
CA THR A 159 16.35 8.65 -4.11
C THR A 159 15.67 7.89 -5.24
N GLY A 160 15.08 6.73 -4.96
CA GLY A 160 14.47 5.86 -5.97
C GLY A 160 15.46 5.27 -6.98
N ARG A 161 16.75 5.19 -6.64
CA ARG A 161 17.80 4.71 -7.54
C ARG A 161 18.24 3.30 -7.25
N SER A 162 18.42 2.51 -8.32
CA SER A 162 19.16 1.25 -8.27
C SER A 162 20.64 1.53 -8.57
N TYR A 163 21.54 0.87 -7.84
CA TYR A 163 23.00 0.99 -8.06
C TYR A 163 23.62 -0.21 -8.80
N LYS A 164 22.78 -1.12 -9.27
CA LYS A 164 23.23 -2.29 -10.01
C LYS A 164 22.59 -2.40 -11.38
N TYR A 165 21.34 -2.02 -11.52
CA TYR A 165 20.60 -2.11 -12.75
C TYR A 165 20.05 -0.73 -13.12
N PHE A 166 19.97 -0.43 -14.42
CA PHE A 166 19.42 0.81 -14.96
C PHE A 166 20.17 2.05 -14.48
N THR A 167 21.48 1.92 -14.29
CA THR A 167 22.34 2.99 -13.76
C THR A 167 22.67 4.07 -14.78
N SER A 168 22.47 3.81 -16.07
CA SER A 168 22.73 4.75 -17.16
C SER A 168 21.68 5.84 -17.34
N SER A 169 20.52 5.71 -16.67
CA SER A 169 19.46 6.71 -16.73
C SER A 169 19.76 7.90 -15.79
N GLU A 170 19.56 9.13 -16.29
CA GLU A 170 19.60 10.32 -15.43
C GLU A 170 18.43 10.34 -14.45
N GLN A 171 17.25 9.88 -14.89
CA GLN A 171 16.06 9.73 -14.08
C GLN A 171 16.20 8.56 -13.10
N SER A 172 15.62 8.68 -11.90
CA SER A 172 15.59 7.55 -10.97
C SER A 172 14.71 6.42 -11.50
N LEU A 173 15.00 5.19 -11.11
CA LEU A 173 14.17 4.04 -11.51
C LEU A 173 12.72 4.18 -11.00
N ARG A 174 12.54 4.71 -9.79
CA ARG A 174 11.22 4.99 -9.23
C ARG A 174 10.44 5.95 -10.13
N ASP A 175 11.03 7.12 -10.45
CA ASP A 175 10.33 8.16 -11.20
C ASP A 175 10.01 7.68 -12.63
N LEU A 176 10.89 6.89 -13.23
CA LEU A 176 10.66 6.26 -14.52
C LEU A 176 9.49 5.27 -14.49
N LEU A 177 9.41 4.44 -13.45
CA LEU A 177 8.29 3.51 -13.27
C LEU A 177 6.98 4.26 -12.99
N GLU A 178 7.00 5.31 -12.15
CA GLU A 178 5.84 6.16 -11.88
C GLU A 178 5.29 6.81 -13.14
N GLU A 179 6.18 7.40 -13.96
CA GLU A 179 5.79 8.04 -15.22
C GLU A 179 5.13 7.05 -16.18
N ARG A 180 5.67 5.82 -16.26
CA ARG A 180 5.18 4.81 -17.20
C ARG A 180 3.89 4.15 -16.73
N VAL A 181 3.84 3.77 -15.46
CA VAL A 181 2.70 3.05 -14.89
C VAL A 181 1.59 4.00 -14.43
N GLY A 182 1.87 5.28 -14.18
CA GLY A 182 0.90 6.26 -13.72
C GLY A 182 0.30 5.95 -12.33
N ILE A 183 1.05 5.21 -11.50
CA ILE A 183 0.74 4.90 -10.10
C ILE A 183 1.98 5.23 -9.29
N ARG A 184 1.80 5.80 -8.11
CA ARG A 184 2.91 6.11 -7.21
C ARG A 184 3.71 4.86 -6.84
N VAL A 185 5.05 4.93 -6.96
CA VAL A 185 5.96 3.81 -6.75
C VAL A 185 6.78 3.98 -5.48
N LEU A 186 6.84 2.93 -4.68
CA LEU A 186 7.86 2.74 -3.64
C LEU A 186 8.85 1.70 -4.12
N LEU A 187 10.12 2.08 -4.15
CA LEU A 187 11.20 1.18 -4.56
C LEU A 187 12.00 0.72 -3.35
N GLU A 188 12.16 -0.60 -3.17
CA GLU A 188 12.95 -1.16 -2.09
C GLU A 188 13.80 -2.35 -2.55
N ASN A 189 14.84 -2.68 -1.77
CA ASN A 189 15.58 -3.92 -1.96
C ASN A 189 14.74 -5.12 -1.51
N ASP A 190 14.79 -6.21 -2.28
CA ASP A 190 14.01 -7.43 -2.04
C ASP A 190 14.28 -8.09 -0.67
N THR A 191 15.54 -8.10 -0.23
CA THR A 191 15.91 -8.68 1.08
C THR A 191 15.42 -7.80 2.22
N ARG A 192 15.55 -6.49 2.11
CA ARG A 192 15.05 -5.55 3.13
C ARG A 192 13.53 -5.61 3.23
N ALA A 193 12.82 -5.64 2.10
CA ALA A 193 11.38 -5.78 2.08
C ALA A 193 10.92 -7.09 2.73
N ARG A 194 11.60 -8.21 2.47
CA ARG A 194 11.32 -9.49 3.14
C ARG A 194 11.55 -9.43 4.65
N CYS A 195 12.69 -8.88 5.08
CA CYS A 195 12.96 -8.72 6.51
C CYS A 195 11.90 -7.87 7.20
N TYR A 196 11.45 -6.79 6.57
CA TYR A 196 10.39 -5.95 7.10
C TYR A 196 9.05 -6.69 7.17
N ALA A 197 8.69 -7.45 6.13
CA ALA A 197 7.47 -8.24 6.10
C ALA A 197 7.46 -9.32 7.19
N GLU A 198 8.57 -10.04 7.40
CA GLU A 198 8.71 -11.00 8.48
C GLU A 198 8.58 -10.34 9.87
N TYR A 199 9.16 -9.16 10.04
CA TYR A 199 9.06 -8.42 11.30
C TYR A 199 7.64 -7.94 11.60
N THR A 200 6.90 -7.50 10.57
CA THR A 200 5.56 -6.89 10.74
C THR A 200 4.41 -7.88 10.64
N CYS A 201 4.54 -8.91 9.80
CA CYS A 201 3.47 -9.86 9.48
C CYS A 201 3.86 -11.32 9.78
N GLY A 202 5.12 -11.58 10.10
CA GLY A 202 5.61 -12.92 10.40
C GLY A 202 4.94 -13.49 11.65
N LYS A 203 4.57 -14.76 11.60
CA LYS A 203 4.07 -15.48 12.78
C LYS A 203 5.31 -15.90 13.58
N SER A 204 5.52 -15.25 14.73
CA SER A 204 6.46 -15.71 15.76
C SER A 204 5.92 -16.95 16.45
#